data_c8f9067160336cc1ba6b4561eac019ee
#
_entry.id   c8f9067160336cc1ba6b4561eac019ee
#
_cell.length_a   1.000
_cell.length_b   1.000
_cell.length_c   1.000
_cell.angle_alpha   90.00
_cell.angle_beta   90.00
_cell.angle_gamma   90.00
#
_symmetry.space_group_name_H-M   'P 1'
#
loop_
_entity.id
_entity.type
_entity.pdbx_description
1 polymer ?
#
loop_
_entity_poly.entity_id
_entity_poly.type
_entity_poly.pdbx_seq_one_letter_code
_entity_poly.pdbx_strand_id
1 'polypeptide(L)'
;YRSLYGLQGIKTMLRGTLRNDGFCAAWDVLVQLGCTDDTYPMEGVESMTHRSFLNAFTGYHAARKLEEKISSQLGLAADGPELARLKWSGLFEDTPVGLNEGTPAQVLEHILNKKWKLEPNDKDMIIMWHRFRYAKDGRGNEIQATLVAKGDDSTRTAMAKTVGLPLGIAARLILEG
;
A
#
# COMPACT_ATOMS: atom_id res chain seq x y z
N TYR A 1 -3.84 19.71 -6.28
CA TYR A 1 -4.88 19.40 -7.31
C TYR A 1 -5.99 20.47 -7.38
N ARG A 2 -6.33 21.18 -6.27
CA ARG A 2 -7.42 22.19 -6.28
C ARG A 2 -7.22 23.25 -7.34
N SER A 3 -6.04 23.84 -7.44
CA SER A 3 -5.71 24.86 -8.46
C SER A 3 -5.67 24.27 -9.87
N LEU A 4 -5.06 23.05 -10.02
CA LEU A 4 -4.93 22.38 -11.30
C LEU A 4 -6.30 22.06 -11.95
N TYR A 5 -7.30 21.74 -11.13
CA TYR A 5 -8.66 21.43 -11.59
C TYR A 5 -9.62 22.62 -11.53
N GLY A 6 -9.14 23.83 -11.27
CA GLY A 6 -10.00 25.01 -11.17
C GLY A 6 -10.98 24.98 -9.98
N LEU A 7 -10.65 24.27 -8.92
CA LEU A 7 -11.51 24.03 -7.76
C LEU A 7 -11.14 24.89 -6.55
N GLN A 8 -10.67 26.13 -6.76
CA GLN A 8 -10.22 27.00 -5.67
C GLN A 8 -11.29 27.25 -4.61
N GLY A 9 -12.56 27.35 -5.02
CA GLY A 9 -13.71 27.60 -4.14
C GLY A 9 -14.30 26.35 -3.47
N ILE A 10 -13.75 25.16 -3.72
CA ILE A 10 -14.31 23.91 -3.16
C ILE A 10 -14.13 23.88 -1.63
N LYS A 11 -15.23 23.58 -0.91
CA LYS A 11 -15.23 23.51 0.55
C LYS A 11 -14.53 22.27 1.08
N THR A 12 -14.75 21.14 0.41
CA THR A 12 -14.22 19.83 0.81
C THR A 12 -13.72 19.07 -0.40
N MET A 13 -12.49 18.56 -0.31
CA MET A 13 -11.91 17.63 -1.28
C MET A 13 -11.19 16.55 -0.51
N LEU A 14 -11.74 15.34 -0.54
CA LEU A 14 -11.16 14.15 0.07
C LEU A 14 -10.79 13.15 -1.03
N ARG A 15 -9.62 12.57 -0.91
CA ARG A 15 -9.16 11.46 -1.72
C ARG A 15 -8.55 10.42 -0.79
N GLY A 16 -8.99 9.19 -0.90
CA GLY A 16 -8.47 8.08 -0.10
C GLY A 16 -8.33 6.82 -0.94
N THR A 17 -7.60 5.86 -0.42
CA THR A 17 -7.46 4.54 -1.01
C THR A 17 -8.11 3.52 -0.08
N LEU A 18 -9.05 2.75 -0.62
CA LEU A 18 -9.69 1.67 0.13
C LEU A 18 -8.73 0.49 0.30
N ARG A 19 -8.73 -0.09 1.47
CA ARG A 19 -8.00 -1.31 1.81
C ARG A 19 -8.90 -2.23 2.61
N ASN A 20 -8.57 -3.53 2.63
CA ASN A 20 -9.24 -4.48 3.52
C ASN A 20 -9.06 -4.08 4.97
N ASP A 21 -10.03 -4.46 5.81
CA ASP A 21 -9.99 -4.19 7.24
C ASP A 21 -8.68 -4.69 7.89
N GLY A 22 -8.12 -3.86 8.77
CA GLY A 22 -6.87 -4.10 9.47
C GLY A 22 -5.58 -3.95 8.62
N PHE A 23 -5.67 -3.73 7.28
CA PHE A 23 -4.48 -3.49 6.46
C PHE A 23 -3.73 -2.24 6.92
N CYS A 24 -4.44 -1.12 7.08
CA CYS A 24 -3.80 0.14 7.45
C CYS A 24 -3.13 0.07 8.82
N ALA A 25 -3.75 -0.59 9.81
CA ALA A 25 -3.17 -0.76 11.14
C ALA A 25 -1.88 -1.61 11.09
N ALA A 26 -1.87 -2.70 10.34
CA ALA A 26 -0.66 -3.52 10.18
C ALA A 26 0.43 -2.80 9.38
N TRP A 27 0.05 -2.04 8.34
CA TRP A 27 1.01 -1.25 7.54
C TRP A 27 1.62 -0.12 8.36
N ASP A 28 0.84 0.52 9.23
CA ASP A 28 1.31 1.60 10.11
C ASP A 28 2.43 1.15 11.05
N VAL A 29 2.45 -0.11 11.46
CA VAL A 29 3.58 -0.69 12.21
C VAL A 29 4.89 -0.56 11.43
N LEU A 30 4.88 -0.88 10.14
CA LEU A 30 6.07 -0.78 9.28
C LEU A 30 6.50 0.67 9.05
N VAL A 31 5.53 1.58 8.95
CA VAL A 31 5.79 3.03 8.84
C VAL A 31 6.43 3.56 10.11
N GLN A 32 5.85 3.26 11.27
CA GLN A 32 6.37 3.72 12.57
C GLN A 32 7.76 3.14 12.90
N LEU A 33 8.07 1.94 12.44
CA LEU A 33 9.39 1.35 12.56
C LEU A 33 10.41 2.00 11.61
N GLY A 34 9.99 2.62 10.51
CA GLY A 34 10.88 3.18 9.49
C GLY A 34 11.19 2.22 8.34
N CYS A 35 10.55 1.06 8.28
CA CYS A 35 10.77 0.07 7.21
C CYS A 35 10.38 0.56 5.81
N THR A 36 9.64 1.66 5.71
CA THR A 36 9.17 2.27 4.46
C THR A 36 10.02 3.45 4.00
N ASP A 37 11.15 3.70 4.64
CA ASP A 37 12.06 4.79 4.30
C ASP A 37 12.86 4.44 3.03
N ASP A 38 12.88 5.36 2.07
CA ASP A 38 13.62 5.23 0.79
C ASP A 38 14.74 6.26 0.65
N THR A 39 15.11 6.93 1.74
CA THR A 39 16.06 8.04 1.70
C THR A 39 17.53 7.64 1.91
N TYR A 40 17.80 6.42 2.37
CA TYR A 40 19.14 5.94 2.63
C TYR A 40 19.31 4.45 2.31
N PRO A 41 20.51 4.01 1.86
CA PRO A 41 20.82 2.60 1.71
C PRO A 41 21.07 1.95 3.08
N MET A 42 20.64 0.69 3.24
CA MET A 42 20.93 -0.13 4.40
C MET A 42 22.30 -0.81 4.25
N GLU A 43 23.01 -0.96 5.35
CA GLU A 43 24.25 -1.73 5.40
C GLU A 43 23.96 -3.23 5.67
N GLY A 44 24.76 -4.12 5.08
CA GLY A 44 24.74 -5.55 5.37
C GLY A 44 23.54 -6.31 4.83
N VAL A 45 22.82 -5.75 3.86
CA VAL A 45 21.60 -6.34 3.27
C VAL A 45 21.85 -7.76 2.73
N GLU A 46 23.04 -8.01 2.17
CA GLU A 46 23.45 -9.29 1.59
C GLU A 46 23.46 -10.45 2.60
N SER A 47 23.60 -10.13 3.88
CA SER A 47 23.60 -11.12 4.97
C SER A 47 22.30 -11.17 5.77
N MET A 48 21.32 -10.30 5.44
CA MET A 48 20.09 -10.20 6.20
C MET A 48 19.12 -11.34 5.90
N THR A 49 18.41 -11.77 6.94
CA THR A 49 17.15 -12.50 6.84
C THR A 49 15.97 -11.54 6.97
N HIS A 50 14.76 -11.97 6.60
CA HIS A 50 13.54 -11.16 6.81
C HIS A 50 13.40 -10.73 8.28
N ARG A 51 13.65 -11.65 9.22
CA ARG A 51 13.63 -11.37 10.65
C ARG A 51 14.69 -10.35 11.06
N SER A 52 15.94 -10.49 10.59
CA SER A 52 17.02 -9.57 10.92
C SER A 52 16.80 -8.18 10.31
N PHE A 53 16.20 -8.10 9.12
CA PHE A 53 15.76 -6.85 8.53
C PHE A 53 14.79 -6.12 9.45
N LEU A 54 13.71 -6.78 9.87
CA LEU A 54 12.71 -6.15 10.75
C LEU A 54 13.31 -5.81 12.13
N ASN A 55 14.23 -6.65 12.63
CA ASN A 55 14.92 -6.42 13.91
C ASN A 55 15.86 -5.20 13.87
N ALA A 56 16.36 -4.80 12.72
CA ALA A 56 17.24 -3.63 12.57
C ALA A 56 16.54 -2.32 12.96
N PHE A 57 15.20 -2.28 12.91
CA PHE A 57 14.38 -1.12 13.28
C PHE A 57 13.89 -1.15 14.74
N THR A 58 14.32 -2.13 15.52
CA THR A 58 13.95 -2.24 16.92
C THR A 58 15.14 -1.98 17.84
N GLY A 59 14.87 -1.49 19.06
CA GLY A 59 15.91 -1.33 20.06
C GLY A 59 16.62 -2.65 20.38
N TYR A 60 17.95 -2.58 20.63
CA TYR A 60 18.70 -3.75 21.03
C TYR A 60 18.21 -4.29 22.38
N HIS A 61 17.89 -5.57 22.43
CA HIS A 61 17.56 -6.28 23.65
C HIS A 61 17.84 -7.79 23.47
N ALA A 62 18.91 -8.26 24.10
CA ALA A 62 19.41 -9.64 23.90
C ALA A 62 18.40 -10.74 24.33
N ALA A 63 17.58 -10.48 25.34
CA ALA A 63 16.68 -11.48 25.93
C ALA A 63 15.24 -11.44 25.38
N ARG A 64 14.88 -10.43 24.57
CA ARG A 64 13.50 -10.29 24.07
C ARG A 64 13.37 -10.79 22.64
N LYS A 65 12.27 -11.48 22.36
CA LYS A 65 11.89 -11.85 20.99
C LYS A 65 11.54 -10.58 20.20
N LEU A 66 11.65 -10.66 18.87
CA LEU A 66 11.35 -9.56 17.96
C LEU A 66 9.92 -9.03 18.15
N GLU A 67 8.96 -9.95 18.32
CA GLU A 67 7.55 -9.62 18.56
C GLU A 67 7.36 -8.76 19.83
N GLU A 68 8.06 -9.12 20.89
CA GLU A 68 8.01 -8.40 22.17
C GLU A 68 8.67 -7.02 22.08
N LYS A 69 9.73 -6.90 21.28
CA LYS A 69 10.39 -5.62 21.00
C LYS A 69 9.45 -4.66 20.28
N ILE A 70 8.84 -5.11 19.17
CA ILE A 70 7.89 -4.30 18.40
C ILE A 70 6.68 -3.94 19.26
N SER A 71 6.13 -4.90 19.95
CA SER A 71 4.99 -4.73 20.87
C SER A 71 5.28 -3.65 21.92
N SER A 72 6.44 -3.75 22.59
CA SER A 72 6.86 -2.79 23.60
C SER A 72 7.14 -1.39 23.02
N GLN A 73 7.75 -1.31 21.85
CA GLN A 73 8.12 -0.05 21.19
C GLN A 73 6.91 0.73 20.70
N LEU A 74 5.88 0.04 20.21
CA LEU A 74 4.70 0.65 19.60
C LEU A 74 3.42 0.54 20.46
N GLY A 75 3.50 -0.04 21.65
CA GLY A 75 2.35 -0.19 22.53
C GLY A 75 1.29 -1.18 22.01
N LEU A 76 1.70 -2.19 21.26
CA LEU A 76 0.81 -3.19 20.66
C LEU A 76 0.74 -4.48 21.49
N ALA A 77 -0.31 -5.27 21.32
CA ALA A 77 -0.34 -6.63 21.86
C ALA A 77 0.57 -7.55 21.03
N ALA A 78 1.42 -8.35 21.69
CA ALA A 78 2.37 -9.25 21.00
C ALA A 78 1.67 -10.36 20.19
N ASP A 79 0.45 -10.70 20.54
CA ASP A 79 -0.46 -11.64 19.87
C ASP A 79 -1.59 -10.92 19.10
N GLY A 80 -1.48 -9.58 18.95
CA GLY A 80 -2.47 -8.74 18.30
C GLY A 80 -2.59 -8.97 16.78
N PRO A 81 -3.70 -8.50 16.17
CA PRO A 81 -3.99 -8.72 14.76
C PRO A 81 -2.97 -8.05 13.82
N GLU A 82 -2.35 -6.95 14.25
CA GLU A 82 -1.31 -6.26 13.45
C GLU A 82 -0.09 -7.17 13.29
N LEU A 83 0.45 -7.69 14.38
CA LEU A 83 1.61 -8.58 14.35
C LEU A 83 1.28 -9.93 13.69
N ALA A 84 0.07 -10.45 13.86
CA ALA A 84 -0.38 -11.65 13.16
C ALA A 84 -0.35 -11.49 11.64
N ARG A 85 -0.79 -10.34 11.12
CA ARG A 85 -0.73 -10.02 9.69
C ARG A 85 0.71 -9.86 9.19
N LEU A 86 1.57 -9.22 9.96
CA LEU A 86 2.99 -9.08 9.61
C LEU A 86 3.71 -10.44 9.63
N LYS A 87 3.38 -11.34 10.56
CA LYS A 87 3.88 -12.72 10.55
C LYS A 87 3.43 -13.47 9.30
N TRP A 88 2.16 -13.35 8.94
CA TRP A 88 1.63 -13.97 7.72
C TRP A 88 2.37 -13.50 6.46
N SER A 89 2.81 -12.24 6.40
CA SER A 89 3.57 -11.71 5.27
C SER A 89 4.98 -12.31 5.11
N GLY A 90 5.47 -13.07 6.10
CA GLY A 90 6.79 -13.69 6.10
C GLY A 90 7.91 -12.83 6.68
N LEU A 91 7.61 -11.64 7.20
CA LEU A 91 8.61 -10.72 7.75
C LEU A 91 9.32 -11.24 9.02
N PHE A 92 8.78 -12.24 9.68
CA PHE A 92 9.37 -12.88 10.87
C PHE A 92 10.12 -14.17 10.58
N GLU A 93 10.28 -14.54 9.31
CA GLU A 93 10.99 -15.76 8.91
C GLU A 93 12.52 -15.54 8.90
N ASP A 94 13.28 -16.60 9.15
CA ASP A 94 14.74 -16.60 9.02
C ASP A 94 15.20 -16.91 7.58
N THR A 95 14.35 -16.58 6.61
CA THR A 95 14.62 -16.68 5.18
C THR A 95 15.55 -15.55 4.74
N PRO A 96 16.63 -15.82 3.99
CA PRO A 96 17.50 -14.76 3.46
C PRO A 96 16.72 -13.76 2.61
N VAL A 97 17.03 -12.47 2.73
CA VAL A 97 16.47 -11.41 1.89
C VAL A 97 16.79 -11.67 0.42
N GLY A 98 18.06 -11.94 0.11
CA GLY A 98 18.48 -12.28 -1.26
C GLY A 98 18.75 -11.03 -2.13
N LEU A 99 18.98 -9.88 -1.52
CA LEU A 99 19.47 -8.67 -2.17
C LEU A 99 20.90 -8.38 -1.69
N ASN A 100 21.71 -7.72 -2.52
CA ASN A 100 23.05 -7.28 -2.16
C ASN A 100 23.03 -5.89 -1.50
N GLU A 101 22.10 -5.05 -1.88
CA GLU A 101 21.93 -3.67 -1.42
C GLU A 101 20.46 -3.24 -1.53
N GLY A 102 20.11 -2.16 -0.90
CA GLY A 102 18.77 -1.55 -1.01
C GLY A 102 18.48 -0.59 0.14
N THR A 103 17.49 0.27 -0.08
CA THR A 103 16.89 1.07 0.98
C THR A 103 15.93 0.21 1.82
N PRO A 104 15.53 0.63 3.03
CA PRO A 104 14.49 -0.06 3.79
C PRO A 104 13.25 -0.40 2.96
N ALA A 105 12.73 0.58 2.21
CA ALA A 105 11.55 0.40 1.37
C ALA A 105 11.77 -0.66 0.27
N GLN A 106 12.92 -0.68 -0.39
CA GLN A 106 13.26 -1.65 -1.43
C GLN A 106 13.40 -3.06 -0.87
N VAL A 107 14.04 -3.22 0.28
CA VAL A 107 14.15 -4.51 0.97
C VAL A 107 12.78 -5.01 1.39
N LEU A 108 11.94 -4.14 1.99
CA LEU A 108 10.57 -4.47 2.37
C LEU A 108 9.74 -4.91 1.16
N GLU A 109 9.77 -4.15 0.06
CA GLU A 109 9.09 -4.48 -1.19
C GLU A 109 9.51 -5.87 -1.70
N HIS A 110 10.81 -6.14 -1.75
CA HIS A 110 11.34 -7.42 -2.20
C HIS A 110 10.81 -8.59 -1.36
N ILE A 111 10.77 -8.45 -0.03
CA ILE A 111 10.23 -9.47 0.87
C ILE A 111 8.73 -9.70 0.61
N LEU A 112 7.96 -8.61 0.55
CA LEU A 112 6.50 -8.70 0.41
C LEU A 112 6.08 -9.24 -0.96
N ASN A 113 6.80 -8.93 -2.02
CA ASN A 113 6.50 -9.40 -3.37
C ASN A 113 6.48 -10.93 -3.49
N LYS A 114 7.18 -11.66 -2.62
CA LYS A 114 7.14 -13.13 -2.61
C LYS A 114 5.73 -13.68 -2.33
N LYS A 115 4.92 -12.97 -1.52
CA LYS A 115 3.54 -13.37 -1.16
C LYS A 115 2.45 -12.51 -1.83
N TRP A 116 2.79 -11.33 -2.31
CA TRP A 116 1.82 -10.39 -2.88
C TRP A 116 1.76 -10.42 -4.40
N LYS A 117 2.69 -11.13 -5.04
CA LYS A 117 2.64 -11.35 -6.49
C LYS A 117 1.40 -12.17 -6.83
N LEU A 118 0.65 -11.70 -7.81
CA LEU A 118 -0.50 -12.43 -8.33
C LEU A 118 -0.05 -13.75 -9.00
N GLU A 119 -0.68 -14.83 -8.63
CA GLU A 119 -0.58 -16.09 -9.33
C GLU A 119 -1.30 -16.02 -10.70
N PRO A 120 -0.99 -16.89 -11.68
CA PRO A 120 -1.52 -16.80 -13.05
C PRO A 120 -3.04 -16.68 -13.15
N ASN A 121 -3.78 -17.31 -12.23
CA ASN A 121 -5.25 -17.33 -12.21
C ASN A 121 -5.86 -16.32 -11.22
N ASP A 122 -5.04 -15.57 -10.49
CA ASP A 122 -5.54 -14.57 -9.56
C ASP A 122 -6.18 -13.40 -10.31
N LYS A 123 -7.20 -12.84 -9.70
CA LYS A 123 -7.97 -11.72 -10.24
C LYS A 123 -8.00 -10.60 -9.22
N ASP A 124 -7.49 -9.47 -9.62
CA ASP A 124 -7.63 -8.25 -8.84
C ASP A 124 -9.03 -7.64 -9.01
N MET A 125 -9.35 -6.71 -8.13
CA MET A 125 -10.60 -5.93 -8.19
C MET A 125 -10.31 -4.48 -7.85
N ILE A 126 -10.78 -3.58 -8.69
CA ILE A 126 -10.80 -2.13 -8.44
C ILE A 126 -12.22 -1.70 -8.13
N ILE A 127 -12.36 -0.99 -7.02
CA ILE A 127 -13.59 -0.31 -6.64
C ILE A 127 -13.29 1.19 -6.56
N MET A 128 -14.01 1.98 -7.32
CA MET A 128 -13.98 3.44 -7.20
C MET A 128 -15.36 3.93 -6.78
N TRP A 129 -15.39 4.81 -5.79
CA TRP A 129 -16.59 5.49 -5.35
C TRP A 129 -16.36 7.00 -5.35
N HIS A 130 -17.23 7.73 -6.00
CA HIS A 130 -17.20 9.17 -6.12
C HIS A 130 -18.49 9.76 -5.59
N ARG A 131 -18.36 10.87 -4.86
CA ARG A 131 -19.48 11.66 -4.37
C ARG A 131 -19.21 13.14 -4.61
N PHE A 132 -20.07 13.75 -5.40
CA PHE A 132 -19.98 15.16 -5.74
C PHE A 132 -21.20 15.89 -5.18
N ARG A 133 -20.96 16.94 -4.40
CA ARG A 133 -22.00 17.86 -3.95
C ARG A 133 -21.77 19.20 -4.60
N TYR A 134 -22.77 19.74 -5.25
CA TYR A 134 -22.68 21.01 -5.98
C TYR A 134 -24.00 21.77 -5.91
N ALA A 135 -23.95 23.08 -6.15
CA ALA A 135 -25.13 23.91 -6.31
C ALA A 135 -25.36 24.21 -7.80
N LYS A 136 -26.58 24.08 -8.26
CA LYS A 136 -27.03 24.48 -9.59
C LYS A 136 -28.39 25.16 -9.44
N ASP A 137 -28.55 26.37 -10.03
CA ASP A 137 -29.78 27.16 -9.99
C ASP A 137 -30.28 27.38 -8.54
N GLY A 138 -29.36 27.68 -7.61
CA GLY A 138 -29.64 27.92 -6.20
C GLY A 138 -30.03 26.66 -5.40
N ARG A 139 -30.03 25.48 -6.01
CA ARG A 139 -30.37 24.20 -5.36
C ARG A 139 -29.14 23.35 -5.14
N GLY A 140 -29.07 22.71 -3.97
CA GLY A 140 -28.06 21.69 -3.67
C GLY A 140 -28.35 20.38 -4.40
N ASN A 141 -27.36 19.81 -5.04
CA ASN A 141 -27.43 18.55 -5.76
C ASN A 141 -26.32 17.61 -5.29
N GLU A 142 -26.55 16.32 -5.42
CA GLU A 142 -25.56 15.27 -5.16
C GLU A 142 -25.54 14.25 -6.29
N ILE A 143 -24.35 13.88 -6.73
CA ILE A 143 -24.12 12.76 -7.65
C ILE A 143 -23.23 11.75 -6.95
N GLN A 144 -23.59 10.49 -6.99
CA GLN A 144 -22.75 9.37 -6.59
C GLN A 144 -22.48 8.48 -7.81
N ALA A 145 -21.23 8.08 -7.99
CA ALA A 145 -20.82 7.17 -9.05
C ALA A 145 -19.97 6.05 -8.45
N THR A 146 -20.24 4.82 -8.84
CA THR A 146 -19.49 3.64 -8.42
C THR A 146 -19.03 2.87 -9.64
N LEU A 147 -17.74 2.54 -9.68
CA LEU A 147 -17.14 1.61 -10.63
C LEU A 147 -16.66 0.37 -9.88
N VAL A 148 -17.00 -0.81 -10.39
CA VAL A 148 -16.39 -2.08 -9.97
C VAL A 148 -15.82 -2.76 -11.20
N ALA A 149 -14.52 -2.98 -11.23
CA ALA A 149 -13.84 -3.68 -12.30
C ALA A 149 -13.09 -4.89 -11.73
N LYS A 150 -13.23 -6.05 -12.38
CA LYS A 150 -12.47 -7.27 -12.05
C LYS A 150 -11.50 -7.58 -13.17
N GLY A 151 -10.31 -8.03 -12.81
CA GLY A 151 -9.32 -8.57 -13.73
C GLY A 151 -9.75 -9.93 -14.29
N ASP A 152 -9.16 -10.31 -15.41
CA ASP A 152 -9.37 -11.63 -16.01
C ASP A 152 -8.37 -12.65 -15.46
N ASP A 153 -7.12 -12.20 -15.29
CA ASP A 153 -5.98 -12.97 -14.81
C ASP A 153 -4.89 -12.02 -14.28
N SER A 154 -3.71 -12.55 -13.93
CA SER A 154 -2.58 -11.77 -13.40
C SER A 154 -1.94 -10.81 -14.41
N THR A 155 -2.26 -10.91 -15.71
CA THR A 155 -1.74 -10.04 -16.77
C THR A 155 -2.78 -8.99 -17.18
N ARG A 156 -4.03 -9.43 -17.39
CA ARG A 156 -5.17 -8.58 -17.74
C ARG A 156 -5.90 -8.14 -16.48
N THR A 157 -5.19 -7.39 -15.65
CA THR A 157 -5.68 -6.95 -14.34
C THR A 157 -6.73 -5.84 -14.47
N ALA A 158 -7.60 -5.70 -13.46
CA ALA A 158 -8.50 -4.57 -13.35
C ALA A 158 -7.72 -3.25 -13.23
N MET A 159 -6.57 -3.26 -12.55
CA MET A 159 -5.67 -2.11 -12.47
C MET A 159 -5.20 -1.68 -13.87
N ALA A 160 -4.71 -2.61 -14.69
CA ALA A 160 -4.27 -2.31 -16.06
C ALA A 160 -5.42 -1.76 -16.92
N LYS A 161 -6.62 -2.37 -16.84
CA LYS A 161 -7.80 -1.92 -17.58
C LYS A 161 -8.24 -0.51 -17.17
N THR A 162 -8.33 -0.22 -15.88
CA THR A 162 -8.84 1.07 -15.37
C THR A 162 -7.85 2.22 -15.51
N VAL A 163 -6.59 1.93 -15.80
CA VAL A 163 -5.56 2.93 -16.14
C VAL A 163 -5.42 3.07 -17.66
N GLY A 164 -5.25 1.97 -18.37
CA GLY A 164 -4.97 1.98 -19.81
C GLY A 164 -6.15 2.42 -20.67
N LEU A 165 -7.36 1.93 -20.39
CA LEU A 165 -8.54 2.27 -21.20
C LEU A 165 -8.89 3.77 -21.17
N PRO A 166 -8.95 4.45 -20.01
CA PRO A 166 -9.17 5.88 -19.95
C PRO A 166 -8.12 6.69 -20.73
N LEU A 167 -6.84 6.28 -20.66
CA LEU A 167 -5.78 6.92 -21.42
C LEU A 167 -6.02 6.77 -22.92
N GLY A 168 -6.33 5.57 -23.39
CA GLY A 168 -6.63 5.32 -24.81
C GLY A 168 -7.87 6.07 -25.29
N ILE A 169 -8.93 6.14 -24.48
CA ILE A 169 -10.13 6.91 -24.79
C ILE A 169 -9.82 8.40 -24.87
N ALA A 170 -9.08 8.95 -23.91
CA ALA A 170 -8.70 10.36 -23.91
C ALA A 170 -7.83 10.71 -25.11
N ALA A 171 -6.82 9.88 -25.46
CA ALA A 171 -6.00 10.08 -26.64
C ALA A 171 -6.84 10.10 -27.93
N ARG A 172 -7.79 9.15 -28.06
CA ARG A 172 -8.70 9.11 -29.20
C ARG A 172 -9.54 10.38 -29.30
N LEU A 173 -10.16 10.81 -28.21
CA LEU A 173 -10.98 12.02 -28.20
C LEU A 173 -10.19 13.28 -28.57
N ILE A 174 -8.92 13.37 -28.20
CA ILE A 174 -8.04 14.50 -28.59
C ILE A 174 -7.72 14.45 -30.09
N LEU A 175 -7.53 13.26 -30.66
CA LEU A 175 -7.19 13.11 -32.07
C LEU A 175 -8.40 13.27 -33.00
N GLU A 176 -9.59 12.92 -32.55
CA GLU A 176 -10.84 13.01 -33.32
C GLU A 176 -11.50 14.40 -33.22
N GLY A 177 -11.09 15.27 -32.29
CA GLY A 177 -11.63 16.63 -32.06
C GLY A 177 -12.84 16.61 -31.17
#